data_82aaf3d4b375ddfed534763079a9f9f5
#
_entry.id   82aaf3d4b375ddfed534763079a9f9f5
#
_cell.length_a   1.000
_cell.length_b   1.000
_cell.length_c   1.000
_cell.angle_alpha   90.00
_cell.angle_beta   90.00
_cell.angle_gamma   90.00
#
_symmetry.space_group_name_H-M   'P 1'
#
loop_
_entity.id
_entity.type
_entity.pdbx_description
1 polymer ?
#
loop_
_entity_poly.entity_id
_entity_poly.type
_entity_poly.pdbx_seq_one_letter_code
_entity_poly.pdbx_strand_id
1 'polypeptide(L)'
;MKYLILVLSILINGILIYVLDTRKVLPLPLGSFLSLQEGIWRNAEPSNQDFNANLKLENLEGKVDVYFDERLVPHVFAEQEKDAYFVQGYLHAKFRLWQMEFQTHAAAGRISEIVGSKGIQFDRNQRRIGMVFAAENALAAMEQDPQTRASLDAYTAGVNSFITQLNTSDLPIEYKLLGYEPEKWTNLKSSLFIKQMTNTLAGYDRDLEYTNALEILGEEKFRILYSDIPDSLYPVINAEAPYLKPALAILPPDTVDSLYFKRTDTITFTEDEKPNPANGSNNWVVSGSKTKSGKPILANDPHLNLTLPAIWYEIQISTPEYNAYGVSF
;
A
#
# COMPACT_ATOMS: atom_id res chain seq x y z
N MET A 1 -58.56 -6.67 -13.62
CA MET A 1 -57.32 -7.28 -14.16
C MET A 1 -56.22 -6.23 -14.41
N LYS A 2 -56.46 -5.14 -15.18
CA LYS A 2 -55.43 -4.12 -15.47
C LYS A 2 -54.86 -3.44 -14.23
N TYR A 3 -55.69 -3.05 -13.26
CA TYR A 3 -55.23 -2.38 -11.99
C TYR A 3 -54.43 -3.38 -11.11
N LEU A 4 -54.78 -4.64 -11.09
CA LEU A 4 -54.04 -5.68 -10.34
C LEU A 4 -52.62 -5.82 -10.91
N ILE A 5 -52.50 -5.84 -12.25
CA ILE A 5 -51.19 -5.95 -12.93
C ILE A 5 -50.36 -4.70 -12.65
N LEU A 6 -50.98 -3.52 -12.64
CA LEU A 6 -50.29 -2.28 -12.32
C LEU A 6 -49.73 -2.30 -10.88
N VAL A 7 -50.58 -2.66 -9.91
CA VAL A 7 -50.14 -2.72 -8.49
C VAL A 7 -49.02 -3.74 -8.31
N LEU A 8 -49.14 -4.93 -8.95
CA LEU A 8 -48.11 -5.97 -8.90
C LEU A 8 -46.79 -5.46 -9.52
N SER A 9 -46.86 -4.78 -10.65
CA SER A 9 -45.67 -4.17 -11.29
C SER A 9 -45.00 -3.15 -10.40
N ILE A 10 -45.75 -2.28 -9.73
CA ILE A 10 -45.21 -1.28 -8.80
C ILE A 10 -44.53 -1.96 -7.61
N LEU A 11 -45.16 -3.00 -7.06
CA LEU A 11 -44.57 -3.77 -5.94
C LEU A 11 -43.27 -4.50 -6.36
N ILE A 12 -43.25 -5.14 -7.53
CA ILE A 12 -42.05 -5.81 -8.04
C ILE A 12 -40.93 -4.81 -8.26
N ASN A 13 -41.20 -3.66 -8.88
CA ASN A 13 -40.18 -2.62 -9.07
C ASN A 13 -39.70 -2.04 -7.72
N GLY A 14 -40.59 -1.83 -6.76
CA GLY A 14 -40.18 -1.39 -5.42
C GLY A 14 -39.28 -2.38 -4.71
N ILE A 15 -39.58 -3.68 -4.79
CA ILE A 15 -38.74 -4.74 -4.25
C ILE A 15 -37.39 -4.79 -4.98
N LEU A 16 -37.41 -4.70 -6.30
CA LEU A 16 -36.18 -4.72 -7.11
C LEU A 16 -35.26 -3.56 -6.75
N ILE A 17 -35.78 -2.35 -6.66
CA ILE A 17 -35.01 -1.16 -6.24
C ILE A 17 -34.46 -1.39 -4.83
N TYR A 18 -35.28 -1.84 -3.89
CA TYR A 18 -34.80 -2.13 -2.53
C TYR A 18 -33.66 -3.14 -2.50
N VAL A 19 -33.78 -4.23 -3.26
CA VAL A 19 -32.73 -5.28 -3.34
C VAL A 19 -31.47 -4.74 -3.96
N LEU A 20 -31.57 -3.94 -5.01
CA LEU A 20 -30.41 -3.40 -5.73
C LEU A 20 -29.70 -2.29 -4.97
N ASP A 21 -30.42 -1.48 -4.17
CA ASP A 21 -29.82 -0.34 -3.47
C ASP A 21 -29.34 -0.64 -2.05
N THR A 22 -29.77 -1.78 -1.47
CA THR A 22 -29.41 -2.11 -0.10
C THR A 22 -28.22 -3.07 0.00
N ARG A 23 -27.23 -2.69 0.81
CA ARG A 23 -26.10 -3.59 1.18
C ARG A 23 -26.50 -4.78 2.08
N LYS A 24 -27.78 -4.86 2.49
CA LYS A 24 -28.28 -5.99 3.28
C LYS A 24 -28.50 -7.24 2.46
N VAL A 25 -28.81 -7.10 1.17
CA VAL A 25 -29.11 -8.19 0.25
C VAL A 25 -27.96 -8.45 -0.70
N LEU A 26 -27.41 -7.39 -1.28
CA LEU A 26 -26.24 -7.44 -2.15
C LEU A 26 -25.02 -6.91 -1.41
N PRO A 27 -23.84 -7.43 -1.71
CA PRO A 27 -22.58 -6.90 -1.14
C PRO A 27 -22.30 -5.46 -1.55
N LEU A 28 -22.85 -5.02 -2.69
CA LEU A 28 -22.68 -3.70 -3.27
C LEU A 28 -24.03 -3.11 -3.69
N PRO A 29 -24.27 -1.80 -3.53
CA PRO A 29 -25.48 -1.12 -4.01
C PRO A 29 -25.40 -0.92 -5.52
N LEU A 30 -25.97 -1.83 -6.30
CA LEU A 30 -25.92 -1.80 -7.76
C LEU A 30 -26.99 -0.91 -8.41
N GLY A 31 -28.00 -0.48 -7.65
CA GLY A 31 -29.14 0.25 -8.21
C GLY A 31 -28.74 1.57 -8.86
N SER A 32 -27.93 2.38 -8.17
CA SER A 32 -27.42 3.64 -8.72
C SER A 32 -26.51 3.41 -9.92
N PHE A 33 -25.71 2.35 -9.90
CA PHE A 33 -24.82 1.97 -11.00
C PHE A 33 -25.59 1.54 -12.26
N LEU A 34 -26.70 0.84 -12.09
CA LEU A 34 -27.54 0.35 -13.19
C LEU A 34 -28.59 1.36 -13.67
N SER A 35 -28.71 2.51 -13.03
CA SER A 35 -29.61 3.58 -13.48
C SER A 35 -29.27 4.04 -14.91
N LEU A 36 -30.26 4.02 -15.80
CA LEU A 36 -30.07 4.47 -17.17
C LEU A 36 -29.74 5.97 -17.27
N GLN A 37 -30.28 6.78 -16.36
CA GLN A 37 -30.11 8.25 -16.37
C GLN A 37 -28.82 8.69 -15.69
N GLU A 38 -28.45 8.04 -14.60
CA GLU A 38 -27.33 8.47 -13.76
C GLU A 38 -26.22 7.42 -13.63
N GLY A 39 -26.47 6.16 -13.95
CA GLY A 39 -25.54 5.05 -13.77
C GLY A 39 -24.79 4.67 -15.04
N ILE A 40 -25.48 4.05 -16.00
CA ILE A 40 -24.81 3.42 -17.17
C ILE A 40 -24.01 4.44 -17.98
N TRP A 41 -24.57 5.58 -18.31
CA TRP A 41 -23.88 6.58 -19.14
C TRP A 41 -22.80 7.36 -18.38
N ARG A 42 -23.03 7.68 -17.12
CA ARG A 42 -22.00 8.30 -16.27
C ARG A 42 -20.85 7.38 -15.91
N ASN A 43 -21.10 6.08 -15.91
CA ASN A 43 -20.10 5.08 -15.57
C ASN A 43 -19.44 4.44 -16.79
N ALA A 44 -19.86 4.80 -18.01
CA ALA A 44 -19.20 4.37 -19.23
C ALA A 44 -17.83 5.05 -19.32
N GLU A 45 -16.79 4.24 -19.22
CA GLU A 45 -15.43 4.73 -19.41
C GLU A 45 -15.12 4.87 -20.92
N PRO A 46 -14.39 5.90 -21.34
CA PRO A 46 -13.96 6.02 -22.72
C PRO A 46 -13.04 4.84 -23.07
N SER A 47 -13.37 4.14 -24.14
CA SER A 47 -12.59 2.98 -24.60
C SER A 47 -11.18 3.31 -25.09
N ASN A 48 -10.93 4.57 -25.43
CA ASN A 48 -9.65 5.05 -25.91
C ASN A 48 -9.12 6.12 -24.93
N GLN A 49 -8.06 5.79 -24.20
CA GLN A 49 -7.30 6.79 -23.45
C GLN A 49 -6.30 7.46 -24.40
N ASP A 50 -6.41 8.77 -24.55
CA ASP A 50 -5.41 9.56 -25.27
C ASP A 50 -4.27 9.92 -24.31
N PHE A 51 -3.09 9.37 -24.58
CA PHE A 51 -1.86 9.69 -23.84
C PHE A 51 -1.14 10.92 -24.42
N ASN A 52 -1.55 11.42 -25.59
CA ASN A 52 -0.98 12.58 -26.23
C ASN A 52 -1.73 13.86 -25.81
N ALA A 53 -1.50 14.33 -24.62
CA ALA A 53 -2.14 15.51 -24.09
C ALA A 53 -1.13 16.50 -23.52
N ASN A 54 -1.35 17.79 -23.81
CA ASN A 54 -0.65 18.87 -23.12
C ASN A 54 -1.50 19.30 -21.92
N LEU A 55 -1.03 18.98 -20.73
CA LEU A 55 -1.71 19.33 -19.48
C LEU A 55 -1.07 20.58 -18.89
N LYS A 56 -1.91 21.51 -18.44
CA LYS A 56 -1.48 22.64 -17.62
C LYS A 56 -1.87 22.34 -16.18
N LEU A 57 -0.87 21.93 -15.39
CA LEU A 57 -1.06 21.59 -13.99
C LEU A 57 -0.58 22.74 -13.12
N GLU A 58 -1.41 23.14 -12.16
CA GLU A 58 -1.01 24.11 -11.15
C GLU A 58 0.09 23.49 -10.27
N ASN A 59 1.02 24.33 -9.79
CA ASN A 59 2.17 23.97 -8.95
C ASN A 59 3.35 23.26 -9.66
N LEU A 60 3.35 23.13 -10.97
CA LEU A 60 4.58 22.85 -11.72
C LEU A 60 5.37 24.16 -11.90
N GLU A 61 6.67 24.11 -11.63
CA GLU A 61 7.57 25.26 -11.77
C GLU A 61 8.22 25.30 -13.15
N GLY A 62 8.43 24.14 -13.77
CA GLY A 62 9.03 23.98 -15.08
C GLY A 62 8.21 23.11 -16.02
N LYS A 63 8.76 22.90 -17.21
CA LYS A 63 8.21 21.95 -18.18
C LYS A 63 8.61 20.53 -17.80
N VAL A 64 7.66 19.60 -17.88
CA VAL A 64 7.91 18.17 -17.74
C VAL A 64 7.38 17.46 -18.97
N ASP A 65 8.22 16.68 -19.60
CA ASP A 65 7.84 15.79 -20.70
C ASP A 65 7.67 14.36 -20.17
N VAL A 66 6.54 13.71 -20.52
CA VAL A 66 6.27 12.33 -20.17
C VAL A 66 6.05 11.53 -21.45
N TYR A 67 6.84 10.49 -21.64
CA TYR A 67 6.71 9.57 -22.76
C TYR A 67 6.31 8.19 -22.24
N PHE A 68 5.36 7.55 -22.90
CA PHE A 68 4.97 6.17 -22.61
C PHE A 68 5.57 5.24 -23.64
N ASP A 69 6.25 4.19 -23.20
CA ASP A 69 6.73 3.13 -24.09
C ASP A 69 5.60 2.19 -24.54
N GLU A 70 5.94 1.15 -25.31
CA GLU A 70 4.97 0.15 -25.79
C GLU A 70 4.31 -0.67 -24.67
N ARG A 71 4.87 -0.66 -23.45
CA ARG A 71 4.29 -1.28 -22.27
C ARG A 71 3.52 -0.29 -21.38
N LEU A 72 3.38 0.95 -21.84
CA LEU A 72 2.81 2.06 -21.11
C LEU A 72 3.58 2.43 -19.83
N VAL A 73 4.87 2.13 -19.79
CA VAL A 73 5.75 2.60 -18.72
C VAL A 73 6.04 4.09 -18.94
N PRO A 74 5.80 4.96 -17.97
CA PRO A 74 6.09 6.38 -18.11
C PRO A 74 7.58 6.67 -17.92
N HIS A 75 8.11 7.47 -18.82
CA HIS A 75 9.44 8.06 -18.80
C HIS A 75 9.29 9.56 -18.57
N VAL A 76 9.62 10.03 -17.38
CA VAL A 76 9.43 11.41 -16.92
C VAL A 76 10.75 12.16 -17.06
N PHE A 77 10.74 13.27 -17.78
CA PHE A 77 11.88 14.18 -17.95
C PHE A 77 11.52 15.54 -17.38
N ALA A 78 12.11 15.90 -16.25
CA ALA A 78 11.84 17.13 -15.55
C ALA A 78 13.13 17.96 -15.39
N GLU A 79 13.01 19.29 -15.44
CA GLU A 79 14.12 20.18 -15.19
C GLU A 79 14.46 20.31 -13.71
N GLN A 80 13.49 20.04 -12.83
CA GLN A 80 13.60 20.15 -11.39
C GLN A 80 13.13 18.88 -10.69
N GLU A 81 13.80 18.51 -9.61
CA GLU A 81 13.46 17.33 -8.81
C GLU A 81 12.03 17.40 -8.22
N LYS A 82 11.64 18.59 -7.77
CA LYS A 82 10.29 18.84 -7.23
C LYS A 82 9.19 18.53 -8.25
N ASP A 83 9.37 18.95 -9.50
CA ASP A 83 8.41 18.69 -10.59
C ASP A 83 8.38 17.21 -10.95
N ALA A 84 9.52 16.52 -10.85
CA ALA A 84 9.58 15.08 -11.05
C ALA A 84 8.72 14.31 -10.03
N TYR A 85 8.82 14.64 -8.74
CA TYR A 85 7.98 14.04 -7.70
C TYR A 85 6.50 14.42 -7.82
N PHE A 86 6.21 15.66 -8.22
CA PHE A 86 4.84 16.08 -8.50
C PHE A 86 4.23 15.22 -9.60
N VAL A 87 4.92 15.06 -10.74
CA VAL A 87 4.42 14.26 -11.86
C VAL A 87 4.34 12.78 -11.49
N GLN A 88 5.27 12.24 -10.70
CA GLN A 88 5.18 10.88 -10.16
C GLN A 88 3.89 10.70 -9.37
N GLY A 89 3.58 11.61 -8.44
CA GLY A 89 2.34 11.56 -7.66
C GLY A 89 1.08 11.65 -8.54
N TYR A 90 1.08 12.51 -9.54
CA TYR A 90 0.00 12.62 -10.52
C TYR A 90 -0.22 11.31 -11.30
N LEU A 91 0.85 10.69 -11.80
CA LEU A 91 0.79 9.44 -12.56
C LEU A 91 0.35 8.26 -11.69
N HIS A 92 0.86 8.17 -10.45
CA HIS A 92 0.41 7.15 -9.51
C HIS A 92 -1.10 7.28 -9.25
N ALA A 93 -1.59 8.48 -8.99
CA ALA A 93 -3.01 8.71 -8.81
C ALA A 93 -3.81 8.38 -10.08
N LYS A 94 -3.32 8.79 -11.26
CA LYS A 94 -4.01 8.51 -12.53
C LYS A 94 -4.22 7.01 -12.77
N PHE A 95 -3.27 6.18 -12.39
CA PHE A 95 -3.30 4.75 -12.71
C PHE A 95 -3.57 3.83 -11.53
N ARG A 96 -3.49 4.33 -10.29
CA ARG A 96 -3.53 3.49 -9.07
C ARG A 96 -4.33 4.10 -7.91
N LEU A 97 -5.09 5.17 -8.12
CA LEU A 97 -5.73 5.95 -7.05
C LEU A 97 -6.48 5.08 -6.03
N TRP A 98 -7.36 4.20 -6.51
CA TRP A 98 -8.14 3.35 -5.61
C TRP A 98 -7.25 2.39 -4.82
N GLN A 99 -6.26 1.77 -5.48
CA GLN A 99 -5.31 0.88 -4.81
C GLN A 99 -4.52 1.62 -3.72
N MET A 100 -4.02 2.82 -4.03
CA MET A 100 -3.30 3.68 -3.07
C MET A 100 -4.18 3.98 -1.85
N GLU A 101 -5.39 4.44 -2.09
CA GLU A 101 -6.29 4.83 -1.01
C GLU A 101 -6.75 3.63 -0.18
N PHE A 102 -7.13 2.54 -0.82
CA PHE A 102 -7.54 1.33 -0.13
C PHE A 102 -6.44 0.78 0.79
N GLN A 103 -5.19 0.79 0.35
CA GLN A 103 -4.04 0.38 1.16
C GLN A 103 -3.82 1.31 2.36
N THR A 104 -4.02 2.62 2.21
CA THR A 104 -3.91 3.55 3.34
C THR A 104 -5.06 3.41 4.33
N HIS A 105 -6.28 3.10 3.87
CA HIS A 105 -7.39 2.73 4.73
C HIS A 105 -7.09 1.42 5.48
N ALA A 106 -6.53 0.42 4.80
CA ALA A 106 -6.10 -0.82 5.41
C ALA A 106 -5.08 -0.57 6.53
N ALA A 107 -4.01 0.17 6.22
CA ALA A 107 -2.98 0.52 7.18
C ALA A 107 -3.53 1.25 8.41
N ALA A 108 -4.44 2.21 8.19
CA ALA A 108 -5.04 3.00 9.27
C ALA A 108 -6.11 2.26 10.09
N GLY A 109 -6.50 1.03 9.70
CA GLY A 109 -7.62 0.32 10.31
C GLY A 109 -8.95 1.05 10.08
N ARG A 110 -9.23 1.41 8.82
CA ARG A 110 -10.40 2.17 8.35
C ARG A 110 -11.16 1.46 7.21
N ILE A 111 -10.83 0.21 6.89
CA ILE A 111 -11.50 -0.54 5.81
C ILE A 111 -13.01 -0.63 6.03
N SER A 112 -13.46 -0.71 7.30
CA SER A 112 -14.89 -0.78 7.61
C SER A 112 -15.69 0.46 7.18
N GLU A 113 -15.04 1.60 6.95
CA GLU A 113 -15.68 2.79 6.38
C GLU A 113 -16.14 2.53 4.93
N ILE A 114 -15.41 1.67 4.21
CA ILE A 114 -15.68 1.31 2.82
C ILE A 114 -16.57 0.05 2.72
N VAL A 115 -16.18 -1.03 3.41
CA VAL A 115 -16.83 -2.35 3.26
C VAL A 115 -17.82 -2.69 4.38
N GLY A 116 -18.01 -1.79 5.34
CA GLY A 116 -18.94 -1.95 6.45
C GLY A 116 -18.46 -2.94 7.51
N SER A 117 -19.41 -3.59 8.18
CA SER A 117 -19.11 -4.44 9.35
C SER A 117 -18.14 -5.59 9.10
N LYS A 118 -17.98 -6.01 7.85
CA LYS A 118 -17.01 -7.06 7.47
C LYS A 118 -15.56 -6.67 7.73
N GLY A 119 -15.26 -5.36 7.70
CA GLY A 119 -13.92 -4.84 7.94
C GLY A 119 -13.55 -4.62 9.41
N ILE A 120 -14.52 -4.65 10.34
CA ILE A 120 -14.30 -4.22 11.73
C ILE A 120 -13.21 -5.02 12.45
N GLN A 121 -13.17 -6.34 12.25
CA GLN A 121 -12.17 -7.17 12.93
C GLN A 121 -10.76 -6.87 12.41
N PHE A 122 -10.61 -6.69 11.11
CA PHE A 122 -9.36 -6.27 10.48
C PHE A 122 -8.92 -4.90 11.02
N ASP A 123 -9.83 -3.90 11.04
CA ASP A 123 -9.52 -2.57 11.54
C ASP A 123 -9.07 -2.58 13.00
N ARG A 124 -9.73 -3.39 13.83
CA ARG A 124 -9.32 -3.56 15.25
C ARG A 124 -7.89 -4.10 15.35
N ASN A 125 -7.52 -5.05 14.51
CA ASN A 125 -6.18 -5.61 14.51
C ASN A 125 -5.15 -4.56 14.09
N GLN A 126 -5.36 -3.86 12.98
CA GLN A 126 -4.48 -2.79 12.50
C GLN A 126 -4.28 -1.67 13.54
N ARG A 127 -5.35 -1.30 14.26
CA ARG A 127 -5.26 -0.31 15.34
C ARG A 127 -4.49 -0.82 16.55
N ARG A 128 -4.59 -2.12 16.89
CA ARG A 128 -3.82 -2.73 17.98
C ARG A 128 -2.32 -2.73 17.73
N ILE A 129 -1.89 -3.01 16.51
CA ILE A 129 -0.46 -2.99 16.14
C ILE A 129 0.10 -1.57 16.01
N GLY A 130 -0.75 -0.54 16.14
CA GLY A 130 -0.31 0.85 16.23
C GLY A 130 0.19 1.45 14.94
N MET A 131 -0.34 1.04 13.78
CA MET A 131 0.12 1.47 12.47
C MET A 131 0.07 2.98 12.28
N VAL A 132 -1.00 3.65 12.74
CA VAL A 132 -1.14 5.12 12.64
C VAL A 132 -0.07 5.80 13.47
N PHE A 133 0.11 5.38 14.73
CA PHE A 133 1.16 5.92 15.61
C PHE A 133 2.56 5.77 15.00
N ALA A 134 2.85 4.60 14.43
CA ALA A 134 4.12 4.35 13.76
C ALA A 134 4.30 5.24 12.52
N ALA A 135 3.23 5.49 11.77
CA ALA A 135 3.26 6.36 10.59
C ALA A 135 3.44 7.83 10.96
N GLU A 136 2.78 8.32 12.00
CA GLU A 136 2.93 9.69 12.52
C GLU A 136 4.36 9.96 13.00
N ASN A 137 4.94 9.04 13.76
CA ASN A 137 6.33 9.15 14.20
C ASN A 137 7.32 9.10 13.03
N ALA A 138 7.10 8.24 12.05
CA ALA A 138 7.94 8.17 10.86
C ALA A 138 7.84 9.45 10.03
N LEU A 139 6.64 9.99 9.85
CA LEU A 139 6.42 11.25 9.15
C LEU A 139 7.14 12.40 9.86
N ALA A 140 6.98 12.51 11.17
CA ALA A 140 7.65 13.54 11.96
C ALA A 140 9.18 13.48 11.83
N ALA A 141 9.76 12.29 11.69
CA ALA A 141 11.19 12.11 11.45
C ALA A 141 11.59 12.49 10.01
N MET A 142 10.81 12.07 9.01
CA MET A 142 11.06 12.42 7.60
C MET A 142 10.97 13.92 7.34
N GLU A 143 10.03 14.61 7.99
CA GLU A 143 9.85 16.07 7.82
C GLU A 143 10.93 16.92 8.50
N GLN A 144 11.81 16.32 9.30
CA GLN A 144 12.99 17.02 9.84
C GLN A 144 14.03 17.31 8.77
N ASP A 145 14.09 16.48 7.72
CA ASP A 145 14.93 16.75 6.56
C ASP A 145 14.17 17.59 5.53
N PRO A 146 14.63 18.84 5.24
CA PRO A 146 13.93 19.73 4.34
C PRO A 146 13.77 19.21 2.91
N GLN A 147 14.72 18.40 2.42
CA GLN A 147 14.65 17.83 1.08
C GLN A 147 13.59 16.73 1.01
N THR A 148 13.58 15.82 1.97
CA THR A 148 12.57 14.76 2.09
C THR A 148 11.17 15.35 2.22
N ARG A 149 11.02 16.39 3.05
CA ARG A 149 9.74 17.10 3.20
C ARG A 149 9.27 17.70 1.88
N ALA A 150 10.16 18.41 1.17
CA ALA A 150 9.83 19.04 -0.12
C ALA A 150 9.38 17.99 -1.17
N SER A 151 10.04 16.83 -1.20
CA SER A 151 9.69 15.72 -2.08
C SER A 151 8.32 15.13 -1.75
N LEU A 152 8.01 14.92 -0.46
CA LEU A 152 6.71 14.44 0.01
C LEU A 152 5.59 15.44 -0.32
N ASP A 153 5.85 16.74 -0.09
CA ASP A 153 4.87 17.81 -0.38
C ASP A 153 4.59 17.88 -1.89
N ALA A 154 5.62 17.76 -2.73
CA ALA A 154 5.47 17.75 -4.18
C ALA A 154 4.69 16.53 -4.68
N TYR A 155 5.02 15.33 -4.20
CA TYR A 155 4.28 14.11 -4.51
C TYR A 155 2.81 14.23 -4.10
N THR A 156 2.55 14.67 -2.88
CA THR A 156 1.21 14.89 -2.34
C THR A 156 0.42 15.90 -3.18
N ALA A 157 1.06 16.99 -3.61
CA ALA A 157 0.45 17.97 -4.50
C ALA A 157 0.09 17.37 -5.86
N GLY A 158 0.94 16.50 -6.42
CA GLY A 158 0.70 15.79 -7.66
C GLY A 158 -0.51 14.86 -7.57
N VAL A 159 -0.59 14.03 -6.53
CA VAL A 159 -1.76 13.17 -6.28
C VAL A 159 -3.04 14.00 -6.19
N ASN A 160 -3.02 15.06 -5.41
CA ASN A 160 -4.19 15.92 -5.23
C ASN A 160 -4.55 16.69 -6.50
N SER A 161 -3.60 17.06 -7.33
CA SER A 161 -3.85 17.68 -8.63
C SER A 161 -4.67 16.76 -9.55
N PHE A 162 -4.43 15.44 -9.51
CA PHE A 162 -5.27 14.49 -10.22
C PHE A 162 -6.65 14.35 -9.58
N ILE A 163 -6.73 14.15 -8.26
CA ILE A 163 -8.00 13.96 -7.54
C ILE A 163 -8.97 15.13 -7.79
N THR A 164 -8.47 16.37 -7.77
CA THR A 164 -9.32 17.57 -7.94
C THR A 164 -9.88 17.74 -9.35
N GLN A 165 -9.33 17.05 -10.35
CA GLN A 165 -9.81 17.10 -11.73
C GLN A 165 -10.88 16.03 -12.02
N LEU A 166 -11.07 15.06 -11.12
CA LEU A 166 -12.01 13.96 -11.34
C LEU A 166 -13.46 14.44 -11.25
N ASN A 167 -14.21 14.09 -12.27
CA ASN A 167 -15.66 14.09 -12.22
C ASN A 167 -16.16 12.69 -11.84
N THR A 168 -17.42 12.56 -11.50
CA THR A 168 -18.01 11.25 -11.15
C THR A 168 -17.84 10.21 -12.26
N SER A 169 -17.88 10.62 -13.53
CA SER A 169 -17.62 9.73 -14.68
C SER A 169 -16.20 9.21 -14.76
N ASP A 170 -15.24 9.98 -14.26
CA ASP A 170 -13.81 9.70 -14.37
C ASP A 170 -13.27 8.90 -13.17
N LEU A 171 -14.10 8.70 -12.15
CA LEU A 171 -13.75 7.90 -10.99
C LEU A 171 -13.44 6.44 -11.38
N PRO A 172 -12.41 5.82 -10.81
CA PRO A 172 -12.23 4.37 -10.88
C PRO A 172 -13.50 3.60 -10.50
N ILE A 173 -13.71 2.46 -11.16
CA ILE A 173 -14.94 1.68 -11.02
C ILE A 173 -15.23 1.26 -9.57
N GLU A 174 -14.19 1.05 -8.79
CA GLU A 174 -14.30 0.66 -7.38
C GLU A 174 -15.01 1.72 -6.54
N TYR A 175 -14.70 3.00 -6.77
CA TYR A 175 -15.41 4.11 -6.09
C TYR A 175 -16.89 4.13 -6.45
N LYS A 176 -17.19 3.93 -7.75
CA LYS A 176 -18.56 3.90 -8.26
C LYS A 176 -19.36 2.74 -7.66
N LEU A 177 -18.75 1.52 -7.61
CA LEU A 177 -19.37 0.33 -7.06
C LEU A 177 -19.54 0.41 -5.53
N LEU A 178 -18.57 0.96 -4.84
CA LEU A 178 -18.58 1.06 -3.38
C LEU A 178 -19.33 2.30 -2.87
N GLY A 179 -19.60 3.26 -3.75
CA GLY A 179 -20.43 4.43 -3.47
C GLY A 179 -19.75 5.43 -2.53
N TYR A 180 -18.45 5.68 -2.72
CA TYR A 180 -17.70 6.70 -2.00
C TYR A 180 -16.78 7.47 -2.95
N GLU A 181 -16.23 8.57 -2.50
CA GLU A 181 -15.32 9.42 -3.28
C GLU A 181 -13.91 9.38 -2.69
N PRO A 182 -12.86 9.63 -3.50
CA PRO A 182 -11.50 9.65 -3.02
C PRO A 182 -11.27 10.79 -2.03
N GLU A 183 -10.58 10.49 -0.95
CA GLU A 183 -10.15 11.49 0.01
C GLU A 183 -8.92 12.23 -0.51
N LYS A 184 -8.75 13.48 -0.05
CA LYS A 184 -7.52 14.22 -0.26
C LYS A 184 -6.31 13.42 0.26
N TRP A 185 -5.25 13.36 -0.55
CA TRP A 185 -3.99 12.76 -0.14
C TRP A 185 -3.23 13.65 0.83
N THR A 186 -2.50 13.05 1.75
CA THR A 186 -1.64 13.74 2.73
C THR A 186 -0.32 13.01 2.86
N ASN A 187 0.72 13.68 3.36
CA ASN A 187 2.02 13.04 3.64
C ASN A 187 1.87 11.87 4.62
N LEU A 188 0.89 11.95 5.54
CA LEU A 188 0.59 10.83 6.44
C LEU A 188 0.11 9.59 5.69
N LYS A 189 -0.67 9.73 4.61
CA LYS A 189 -1.08 8.59 3.78
C LYS A 189 0.14 7.93 3.13
N SER A 190 1.12 8.70 2.65
CA SER A 190 2.38 8.16 2.14
C SER A 190 3.16 7.40 3.22
N SER A 191 3.23 7.96 4.43
CA SER A 191 3.86 7.28 5.57
C SER A 191 3.13 6.00 5.99
N LEU A 192 1.80 6.01 6.00
CA LEU A 192 0.97 4.83 6.25
C LEU A 192 1.22 3.72 5.23
N PHE A 193 1.36 4.09 3.96
CA PHE A 193 1.65 3.14 2.90
C PHE A 193 3.00 2.45 3.11
N ILE A 194 4.05 3.22 3.47
CA ILE A 194 5.37 2.67 3.83
C ILE A 194 5.26 1.72 5.03
N LYS A 195 4.47 2.07 6.05
CA LYS A 195 4.28 1.20 7.22
C LYS A 195 3.50 -0.07 6.88
N GLN A 196 2.50 0.01 6.01
CA GLN A 196 1.79 -1.16 5.51
C GLN A 196 2.74 -2.10 4.79
N MET A 197 3.61 -1.57 3.92
CA MET A 197 4.61 -2.38 3.23
C MET A 197 5.62 -2.98 4.19
N THR A 198 6.08 -2.23 5.18
CA THR A 198 6.94 -2.74 6.25
C THR A 198 6.29 -3.91 6.99
N ASN A 199 5.01 -3.78 7.36
CA ASN A 199 4.27 -4.85 8.03
C ASN A 199 4.10 -6.09 7.13
N THR A 200 3.85 -5.90 5.84
CA THR A 200 3.74 -7.00 4.86
C THR A 200 5.06 -7.76 4.70
N LEU A 201 6.18 -7.06 4.79
CA LEU A 201 7.54 -7.63 4.62
C LEU A 201 8.20 -8.02 5.95
N ALA A 202 7.66 -7.59 7.07
CA ALA A 202 8.14 -7.95 8.39
C ALA A 202 7.89 -9.42 8.67
N GLY A 203 8.64 -10.31 8.71
CA GLY A 203 8.46 -11.74 8.97
C GLY A 203 7.40 -12.08 10.02
N TYR A 204 7.39 -13.30 10.45
CA TYR A 204 6.41 -13.79 11.43
C TYR A 204 6.73 -13.31 12.83
N ASP A 205 5.70 -12.98 13.59
CA ASP A 205 5.75 -12.92 15.05
C ASP A 205 5.79 -14.37 15.58
N ARG A 206 6.95 -14.78 16.05
CA ARG A 206 7.19 -16.12 16.62
C ARG A 206 7.49 -16.07 18.11
N ASP A 207 7.36 -14.93 18.74
CA ASP A 207 7.77 -14.73 20.14
C ASP A 207 7.05 -15.69 21.08
N LEU A 208 5.74 -15.88 20.91
CA LEU A 208 4.97 -16.83 21.70
C LEU A 208 5.30 -18.29 21.40
N GLU A 209 5.49 -18.62 20.12
CA GLU A 209 5.89 -19.97 19.70
C GLU A 209 7.25 -20.32 20.28
N TYR A 210 8.21 -19.40 20.22
CA TYR A 210 9.55 -19.59 20.77
C TYR A 210 9.55 -19.68 22.30
N THR A 211 8.76 -18.85 22.98
CA THR A 211 8.61 -18.91 24.43
C THR A 211 8.03 -20.26 24.87
N ASN A 212 6.98 -20.73 24.20
CA ASN A 212 6.39 -22.03 24.47
C ASN A 212 7.36 -23.19 24.16
N ALA A 213 8.07 -23.09 23.04
CA ALA A 213 9.06 -24.10 22.65
C ALA A 213 10.23 -24.16 23.67
N LEU A 214 10.71 -23.01 24.14
CA LEU A 214 11.74 -22.92 25.16
C LEU A 214 11.28 -23.55 26.49
N GLU A 215 10.04 -23.29 26.92
CA GLU A 215 9.47 -23.87 28.13
C GLU A 215 9.35 -25.41 28.05
N ILE A 216 8.92 -25.93 26.89
CA ILE A 216 8.69 -27.38 26.70
C ILE A 216 10.01 -28.14 26.51
N LEU A 217 10.94 -27.60 25.72
CA LEU A 217 12.15 -28.29 25.30
C LEU A 217 13.34 -28.07 26.24
N GLY A 218 13.32 -26.99 26.99
CA GLY A 218 14.46 -26.47 27.71
C GLY A 218 15.51 -25.82 26.79
N GLU A 219 16.39 -25.01 27.36
CA GLU A 219 17.32 -24.15 26.63
C GLU A 219 18.25 -24.94 25.66
N GLU A 220 18.78 -26.08 26.08
CA GLU A 220 19.72 -26.86 25.28
C GLU A 220 19.05 -27.35 23.98
N LYS A 221 17.89 -28.00 24.07
CA LYS A 221 17.17 -28.49 22.88
C LYS A 221 16.62 -27.38 22.04
N PHE A 222 16.16 -26.30 22.68
CA PHE A 222 15.66 -25.13 21.99
C PHE A 222 16.75 -24.52 21.11
N ARG A 223 17.97 -24.30 21.59
CA ARG A 223 19.08 -23.76 20.81
C ARG A 223 19.50 -24.64 19.65
N ILE A 224 19.36 -25.97 19.75
CA ILE A 224 19.62 -26.88 18.65
C ILE A 224 18.58 -26.79 17.55
N LEU A 225 17.29 -26.71 17.91
CA LEU A 225 16.17 -26.72 16.96
C LEU A 225 15.86 -25.35 16.38
N TYR A 226 16.14 -24.30 17.13
CA TYR A 226 15.85 -22.91 16.80
C TYR A 226 17.12 -22.05 16.84
N SER A 227 18.21 -22.56 16.28
CA SER A 227 19.47 -21.80 16.23
C SER A 227 19.32 -20.58 15.33
N ASP A 228 19.57 -19.40 15.87
CA ASP A 228 19.44 -18.14 15.15
C ASP A 228 20.44 -18.00 13.99
N ILE A 229 21.69 -18.33 14.24
CA ILE A 229 22.78 -18.26 13.24
C ILE A 229 23.78 -19.36 13.53
N PRO A 230 23.96 -20.34 12.63
CA PRO A 230 25.04 -21.33 12.80
C PRO A 230 26.39 -20.61 12.78
N ASP A 231 27.26 -20.91 13.76
CA ASP A 231 28.64 -20.41 13.85
C ASP A 231 29.47 -20.68 12.59
N SER A 232 29.03 -21.63 11.76
CA SER A 232 29.65 -21.99 10.49
C SER A 232 29.31 -21.05 9.31
N LEU A 233 28.38 -20.12 9.47
CA LEU A 233 28.05 -19.16 8.42
C LEU A 233 29.09 -18.05 8.34
N TYR A 234 29.67 -17.89 7.15
CA TYR A 234 30.56 -16.78 6.86
C TYR A 234 29.73 -15.49 6.77
N PRO A 235 29.96 -14.48 7.61
CA PRO A 235 29.18 -13.25 7.55
C PRO A 235 29.47 -12.50 6.24
N VAL A 236 28.43 -12.02 5.58
CA VAL A 236 28.56 -11.19 4.38
C VAL A 236 29.27 -9.87 4.70
N ILE A 237 29.04 -9.35 5.90
CA ILE A 237 29.72 -8.17 6.42
C ILE A 237 30.80 -8.63 7.39
N ASN A 238 32.05 -8.36 7.04
CA ASN A 238 33.19 -8.68 7.94
C ASN A 238 33.01 -7.93 9.28
N ALA A 239 33.29 -8.59 10.39
CA ALA A 239 33.24 -7.99 11.72
C ALA A 239 34.11 -6.72 11.88
N GLU A 240 35.14 -6.59 11.04
CA GLU A 240 36.03 -5.42 10.98
C GLU A 240 35.47 -4.29 10.11
N ALA A 241 34.35 -4.48 9.39
CA ALA A 241 33.77 -3.43 8.56
C ALA A 241 33.23 -2.31 9.46
N PRO A 242 33.61 -1.04 9.18
CA PRO A 242 33.12 0.08 9.94
C PRO A 242 31.64 0.33 9.59
N TYR A 243 30.75 -0.19 10.37
CA TYR A 243 29.34 0.18 10.28
C TYR A 243 28.88 0.83 11.58
N LEU A 244 28.07 1.86 11.45
CA LEU A 244 27.43 2.50 12.59
C LEU A 244 26.42 1.54 13.19
N LYS A 245 26.69 1.05 14.40
CA LYS A 245 25.66 0.35 15.17
C LYS A 245 24.58 1.36 15.51
N PRO A 246 23.34 1.18 15.03
CA PRO A 246 22.27 2.06 15.46
C PRO A 246 22.14 1.94 16.98
N ALA A 247 22.11 3.07 17.66
CA ALA A 247 21.87 3.13 19.10
C ALA A 247 20.38 2.90 19.41
N LEU A 248 19.82 1.79 18.93
CA LEU A 248 18.47 1.36 19.25
C LEU A 248 18.54 0.46 20.48
N ALA A 249 18.73 1.07 21.65
CA ALA A 249 18.45 0.39 22.91
C ALA A 249 16.95 0.53 23.16
N ILE A 250 16.15 -0.41 22.66
CA ILE A 250 14.81 -0.61 23.18
C ILE A 250 14.98 -1.26 24.55
N LEU A 251 15.04 -0.45 25.60
CA LEU A 251 15.04 -0.95 26.95
C LEU A 251 13.57 -1.18 27.35
N PRO A 252 13.23 -2.38 27.84
CA PRO A 252 11.92 -2.58 28.44
C PRO A 252 11.77 -1.59 29.62
N PRO A 253 10.57 -1.05 29.85
CA PRO A 253 10.35 -0.18 31.00
C PRO A 253 10.72 -0.91 32.29
N ASP A 254 11.34 -0.22 33.27
CA ASP A 254 11.81 -0.78 34.54
C ASP A 254 10.73 -1.46 35.36
N THR A 255 9.47 -1.19 35.04
CA THR A 255 8.29 -1.81 35.68
C THR A 255 7.36 -2.36 34.59
N VAL A 256 7.60 -3.58 34.16
CA VAL A 256 6.59 -4.30 33.39
C VAL A 256 5.61 -4.95 34.34
N ASP A 257 4.33 -4.58 34.24
CA ASP A 257 3.28 -5.20 35.06
C ASP A 257 3.26 -6.72 34.79
N SER A 258 3.39 -7.51 35.86
CA SER A 258 3.35 -8.97 35.81
C SER A 258 2.06 -9.53 35.16
N LEU A 259 1.01 -8.70 34.98
CA LEU A 259 -0.21 -9.02 34.27
C LEU A 259 0.05 -9.36 32.78
N TYR A 260 1.07 -8.78 32.17
CA TYR A 260 1.44 -9.11 30.77
C TYR A 260 1.96 -10.54 30.61
N PHE A 261 2.46 -11.14 31.70
CA PHE A 261 2.99 -12.50 31.71
C PHE A 261 2.01 -13.53 32.30
N LYS A 262 0.83 -13.09 32.76
CA LYS A 262 -0.20 -14.03 33.21
C LYS A 262 -0.95 -14.58 32.02
N ARG A 263 -0.71 -15.87 31.76
CA ARG A 263 -1.48 -16.65 30.78
C ARG A 263 -2.94 -16.69 31.24
N THR A 264 -3.84 -16.09 30.50
CA THR A 264 -5.27 -16.32 30.68
C THR A 264 -5.65 -17.47 29.76
N ASP A 265 -6.19 -18.56 30.30
CA ASP A 265 -6.51 -19.81 29.60
C ASP A 265 -7.60 -19.68 28.50
N THR A 266 -7.97 -18.47 28.15
CA THR A 266 -9.06 -18.13 27.21
C THR A 266 -8.68 -17.15 26.12
N ILE A 267 -7.44 -17.16 25.63
CA ILE A 267 -7.11 -16.39 24.42
C ILE A 267 -7.39 -17.30 23.22
N THR A 268 -8.53 -17.13 22.62
CA THR A 268 -8.79 -17.59 21.24
C THR A 268 -7.93 -16.72 20.32
N PHE A 269 -6.80 -17.25 19.91
CA PHE A 269 -6.06 -16.69 18.78
C PHE A 269 -6.89 -16.97 17.54
N THR A 270 -7.36 -15.92 16.86
CA THR A 270 -7.64 -16.03 15.44
C THR A 270 -6.30 -16.31 14.79
N GLU A 271 -6.15 -17.47 14.14
CA GLU A 271 -4.98 -17.70 13.28
C GLU A 271 -4.98 -16.57 12.25
N ASP A 272 -4.04 -15.63 12.41
CA ASP A 272 -3.72 -14.72 11.33
C ASP A 272 -3.26 -15.59 10.16
N GLU A 273 -3.79 -15.34 8.96
CA GLU A 273 -3.36 -16.06 7.76
C GLU A 273 -1.84 -15.90 7.64
N LYS A 274 -1.14 -16.98 7.93
CA LYS A 274 0.32 -16.99 7.79
C LYS A 274 0.66 -16.75 6.32
N PRO A 275 1.61 -15.86 6.01
CA PRO A 275 2.05 -15.69 4.64
C PRO A 275 2.43 -17.04 4.03
N ASN A 276 2.21 -17.19 2.73
CA ASN A 276 2.58 -18.42 2.03
C ASN A 276 4.06 -18.75 2.31
N PRO A 277 4.40 -19.92 2.84
CA PRO A 277 5.79 -20.29 3.12
C PRO A 277 6.66 -20.33 1.86
N ALA A 278 6.08 -20.33 0.67
CA ALA A 278 6.79 -20.16 -0.60
C ALA A 278 7.16 -18.70 -0.91
N ASN A 279 6.60 -17.72 -0.18
CA ASN A 279 7.04 -16.34 -0.29
C ASN A 279 8.45 -16.20 0.27
N GLY A 280 9.28 -15.46 -0.41
CA GLY A 280 10.65 -15.22 -0.03
C GLY A 280 11.24 -14.08 -0.83
N SER A 281 12.54 -13.94 -0.79
CA SER A 281 13.23 -12.96 -1.63
C SER A 281 14.67 -13.41 -1.82
N ASN A 282 15.22 -13.16 -2.99
CA ASN A 282 16.62 -13.35 -3.27
C ASN A 282 17.27 -12.02 -3.63
N ASN A 283 18.45 -11.77 -3.11
CA ASN A 283 19.29 -10.68 -3.56
C ASN A 283 20.75 -11.12 -3.63
N TRP A 284 21.47 -10.54 -4.55
CA TRP A 284 22.89 -10.83 -4.74
C TRP A 284 23.62 -9.69 -5.44
N VAL A 285 24.91 -9.61 -5.22
CA VAL A 285 25.79 -8.61 -5.81
C VAL A 285 26.94 -9.29 -6.50
N VAL A 286 27.27 -8.81 -7.70
CA VAL A 286 28.48 -9.22 -8.43
C VAL A 286 29.45 -8.06 -8.46
N SER A 287 30.68 -8.29 -7.99
CA SER A 287 31.74 -7.29 -8.03
C SER A 287 32.07 -6.88 -9.47
N GLY A 288 32.40 -5.60 -9.68
CA GLY A 288 32.81 -5.08 -10.98
C GLY A 288 33.99 -5.82 -11.61
N SER A 289 34.86 -6.42 -10.80
CA SER A 289 35.97 -7.26 -11.30
C SER A 289 35.50 -8.52 -12.03
N LYS A 290 34.25 -8.93 -11.84
CA LYS A 290 33.63 -10.12 -12.48
C LYS A 290 32.67 -9.74 -13.61
N THR A 291 32.51 -8.47 -13.92
CA THR A 291 31.59 -7.98 -14.97
C THR A 291 32.35 -7.45 -16.17
N LYS A 292 31.74 -7.52 -17.39
CA LYS A 292 32.33 -6.95 -18.60
C LYS A 292 32.45 -5.43 -18.53
N SER A 293 31.56 -4.77 -17.82
CA SER A 293 31.54 -3.30 -17.69
C SER A 293 32.54 -2.77 -16.68
N GLY A 294 33.12 -3.60 -15.84
CA GLY A 294 33.93 -3.19 -14.70
C GLY A 294 33.11 -2.57 -13.54
N LYS A 295 31.78 -2.52 -13.66
CA LYS A 295 30.87 -1.95 -12.65
C LYS A 295 30.14 -3.06 -11.91
N PRO A 296 29.83 -2.90 -10.60
CA PRO A 296 29.07 -3.89 -9.86
C PRO A 296 27.64 -4.04 -10.41
N ILE A 297 27.08 -5.23 -10.24
CA ILE A 297 25.66 -5.52 -10.55
C ILE A 297 24.98 -5.92 -9.25
N LEU A 298 23.86 -5.27 -8.93
CA LEU A 298 22.95 -5.65 -7.87
C LEU A 298 21.70 -6.24 -8.50
N ALA A 299 21.28 -7.41 -8.03
CA ALA A 299 19.97 -7.99 -8.34
C ALA A 299 19.16 -8.17 -7.06
N ASN A 300 17.89 -7.84 -7.12
CA ASN A 300 16.95 -8.02 -6.04
C ASN A 300 15.64 -8.57 -6.62
N ASP A 301 15.17 -9.67 -6.05
CA ASP A 301 14.03 -10.45 -6.55
C ASP A 301 13.07 -10.74 -5.37
N PRO A 302 12.16 -9.81 -5.05
CA PRO A 302 11.15 -10.01 -4.02
C PRO A 302 10.06 -10.96 -4.51
N HIS A 303 9.90 -12.10 -3.85
CA HIS A 303 8.88 -13.11 -4.15
C HIS A 303 7.59 -12.78 -3.40
N LEU A 304 6.76 -11.94 -3.99
CA LEU A 304 5.46 -11.55 -3.46
C LEU A 304 4.34 -12.18 -4.29
N ASN A 305 3.14 -12.22 -3.72
CA ASN A 305 1.96 -12.69 -4.45
C ASN A 305 1.69 -11.84 -5.68
N LEU A 306 1.33 -12.50 -6.79
CA LEU A 306 0.85 -11.79 -7.97
C LEU A 306 -0.57 -11.27 -7.69
N THR A 307 -0.74 -9.97 -7.86
CA THR A 307 -2.03 -9.28 -7.71
C THR A 307 -2.35 -8.48 -8.97
N LEU A 308 -3.61 -8.20 -9.19
CA LEU A 308 -4.07 -7.30 -10.23
C LEU A 308 -5.00 -6.25 -9.59
N PRO A 309 -4.65 -4.96 -9.58
CA PRO A 309 -3.39 -4.39 -10.09
C PRO A 309 -2.15 -4.91 -9.37
N ALA A 310 -0.99 -4.88 -10.07
CA ALA A 310 0.29 -5.22 -9.47
C ALA A 310 0.62 -4.24 -8.34
N ILE A 311 1.34 -4.72 -7.32
CA ILE A 311 1.83 -3.84 -6.25
C ILE A 311 2.86 -2.83 -6.77
N TRP A 312 3.64 -3.23 -7.77
CA TRP A 312 4.69 -2.43 -8.35
C TRP A 312 4.18 -1.54 -9.48
N TYR A 313 4.61 -0.28 -9.49
CA TYR A 313 4.42 0.65 -10.58
C TYR A 313 5.78 1.00 -11.19
N GLU A 314 5.99 0.59 -12.44
CA GLU A 314 7.25 0.80 -13.16
C GLU A 314 7.29 2.21 -13.73
N ILE A 315 8.40 2.94 -13.50
CA ILE A 315 8.58 4.32 -13.92
C ILE A 315 10.06 4.65 -14.10
N GLN A 316 10.37 5.51 -15.07
CA GLN A 316 11.66 6.19 -15.16
C GLN A 316 11.49 7.66 -14.83
N ILE A 317 12.40 8.20 -14.02
CA ILE A 317 12.47 9.62 -13.69
C ILE A 317 13.87 10.12 -14.01
N SER A 318 13.95 11.15 -14.85
CA SER A 318 15.17 11.78 -15.27
C SER A 318 15.14 13.29 -14.98
N THR A 319 16.13 13.77 -14.26
CA THR A 319 16.40 15.17 -14.00
C THR A 319 17.86 15.49 -14.42
N PRO A 320 18.30 16.75 -14.45
CA PRO A 320 19.70 17.05 -14.69
C PRO A 320 20.67 16.41 -13.68
N GLU A 321 20.21 16.10 -12.47
CA GLU A 321 21.03 15.58 -11.38
C GLU A 321 21.06 14.06 -11.31
N TYR A 322 19.97 13.38 -11.70
CA TYR A 322 19.88 11.92 -11.65
C TYR A 322 18.97 11.34 -12.73
N ASN A 323 19.17 10.08 -13.00
CA ASN A 323 18.29 9.26 -13.82
C ASN A 323 18.05 7.94 -13.09
N ALA A 324 16.81 7.71 -12.68
CA ALA A 324 16.38 6.51 -11.96
C ALA A 324 15.34 5.75 -12.78
N TYR A 325 15.53 4.46 -12.94
CA TYR A 325 14.57 3.55 -13.55
C TYR A 325 14.33 2.38 -12.62
N GLY A 326 13.09 2.07 -12.38
CA GLY A 326 12.74 0.97 -11.48
C GLY A 326 11.27 0.91 -11.19
N VAL A 327 10.94 0.35 -10.03
CA VAL A 327 9.58 0.18 -9.57
C VAL A 327 9.36 0.91 -8.25
N SER A 328 8.16 1.43 -8.08
CA SER A 328 7.67 2.01 -6.83
C SER A 328 6.33 1.37 -6.46
N PHE A 329 5.84 1.64 -5.29
CA PHE A 329 4.53 1.20 -4.83
C PHE A 329 3.74 2.37 -4.25
#